data_4e715ca1154a80d942855604d5511e5a
#
_entry.id   4e715ca1154a80d942855604d5511e5a
#
_cell.length_a   1.000
_cell.length_b   1.000
_cell.length_c   1.000
_cell.angle_alpha   90.00
_cell.angle_beta   90.00
_cell.angle_gamma   90.00
#
_symmetry.space_group_name_H-M   'P 1'
#
loop_
_entity.id
_entity.type
_entity.pdbx_description
1 polymer ?
#
loop_
_entity_poly.entity_id
_entity_poly.type
_entity_poly.pdbx_seq_one_letter_code
_entity_poly.pdbx_strand_id
1 'polypeptide(L)'
;TISEYNKSWKDYTELDKTIRSRSHKVFDAKFREERFVKLLSDTVANYSELAKITGIGKMYQLLSNRTAQWNNDFVEPFRDTLYRTPLQKVCEIEKYSLFRYDRPAISHGDTQKDGRQIVRAPPVLVIYAFINRHYILDLLPEVSVIRNLLKQGLDIFAADWGTPAVYDKTLTIDHFVNQYLDKSIDFIRKVTKVDKVTLFGYCWGGDLALMYAALHPEKVKNLVTIATPGDFDLDDSLLSVWTRAMKEQYILDAFGNMPGMLLNAAFNLRRPIEYSHKYFHFFEQPRDLESIAEFLATETWLYDSPPIIGEIYREFVEYCYKQNLLIKNKMRIEDTSDDNESSVNGKIVNLKNITMPFLNVIAQKDDLVAPSSSKALNDALTDSRDKSLIEFNSGHVGLMIGKSAHKELWPKAGEWIKNHS
;
A
#
# COMPACT_ATOMS: atom_id res chain seq x y z
N THR A 1 -15.71 -18.43 -27.31
CA THR A 1 -16.62 -19.59 -27.22
C THR A 1 -15.98 -20.70 -26.38
N ILE A 2 -16.77 -21.72 -25.91
CA ILE A 2 -16.25 -22.88 -25.15
C ILE A 2 -15.13 -23.61 -25.90
N SER A 3 -15.18 -23.64 -27.22
CA SER A 3 -14.15 -24.26 -28.09
C SER A 3 -12.81 -23.49 -28.05
N GLU A 4 -12.85 -22.17 -28.11
CA GLU A 4 -11.67 -21.30 -27.99
C GLU A 4 -11.10 -21.36 -26.60
N TYR A 5 -11.98 -21.43 -25.61
CA TYR A 5 -11.62 -21.62 -24.20
C TYR A 5 -10.85 -22.93 -23.98
N ASN A 6 -11.34 -24.06 -24.51
CA ASN A 6 -10.67 -25.36 -24.41
C ASN A 6 -9.33 -25.39 -25.17
N LYS A 7 -9.19 -24.62 -26.25
CA LYS A 7 -7.91 -24.45 -26.95
C LYS A 7 -6.90 -23.68 -26.12
N SER A 8 -7.32 -22.56 -25.53
CA SER A 8 -6.50 -21.75 -24.61
C SER A 8 -6.00 -22.58 -23.43
N TRP A 9 -6.81 -23.50 -22.90
CA TRP A 9 -6.42 -24.42 -21.83
C TRP A 9 -5.35 -25.43 -22.25
N LYS A 10 -5.40 -25.96 -23.46
CA LYS A 10 -4.34 -26.84 -23.98
C LYS A 10 -3.02 -26.09 -24.12
N ASP A 11 -3.07 -24.88 -24.63
CA ASP A 11 -1.89 -24.02 -24.79
C ASP A 11 -1.29 -23.65 -23.42
N TYR A 12 -2.14 -23.49 -22.41
CA TYR A 12 -1.72 -23.26 -21.02
C TYR A 12 -1.01 -24.47 -20.41
N THR A 13 -1.52 -25.67 -20.67
CA THR A 13 -0.91 -26.92 -20.21
C THR A 13 0.45 -27.17 -20.85
N GLU A 14 0.61 -26.83 -22.14
CA GLU A 14 1.90 -26.91 -22.85
C GLU A 14 2.90 -25.84 -22.33
N LEU A 15 2.43 -24.62 -22.05
CA LEU A 15 3.23 -23.58 -21.44
C LEU A 15 3.74 -24.00 -20.05
N ASP A 16 2.87 -24.60 -19.21
CA ASP A 16 3.25 -25.11 -17.90
C ASP A 16 4.33 -26.19 -17.97
N LYS A 17 4.27 -27.12 -18.96
CA LYS A 17 5.35 -28.07 -19.20
C LYS A 17 6.68 -27.41 -19.57
N THR A 18 6.62 -26.31 -20.33
CA THR A 18 7.80 -25.52 -20.71
C THR A 18 8.39 -24.79 -19.51
N ILE A 19 7.52 -24.27 -18.64
CA ILE A 19 7.85 -23.64 -17.35
C ILE A 19 8.63 -24.61 -16.46
N ARG A 20 8.15 -25.82 -16.29
CA ARG A 20 8.80 -26.86 -15.47
C ARG A 20 10.19 -27.23 -15.98
N SER A 21 10.37 -27.25 -17.30
CA SER A 21 11.67 -27.61 -17.90
C SER A 21 12.76 -26.56 -17.70
N ARG A 22 12.39 -25.29 -17.43
CA ARG A 22 13.31 -24.14 -17.34
C ARG A 22 13.56 -23.60 -15.95
N SER A 23 12.74 -23.94 -14.96
CA SER A 23 12.76 -23.30 -13.64
C SER A 23 12.84 -24.24 -12.44
N HIS A 24 13.84 -25.12 -12.39
CA HIS A 24 14.12 -25.95 -11.19
C HIS A 24 14.38 -25.16 -9.90
N LYS A 25 14.37 -23.82 -9.93
CA LYS A 25 14.63 -22.98 -8.77
C LYS A 25 13.47 -22.10 -8.30
N VAL A 26 12.38 -21.97 -9.05
CA VAL A 26 11.29 -21.02 -8.75
C VAL A 26 10.00 -21.72 -8.32
N PHE A 27 9.78 -22.95 -8.74
CA PHE A 27 8.61 -23.72 -8.33
C PHE A 27 9.06 -25.03 -7.68
N ASP A 28 8.95 -25.08 -6.36
CA ASP A 28 9.11 -26.33 -5.61
C ASP A 28 8.05 -27.32 -6.07
N ALA A 29 8.39 -28.63 -6.05
CA ALA A 29 7.57 -29.76 -6.46
C ALA A 29 6.17 -29.86 -5.78
N LYS A 30 5.87 -28.98 -4.81
CA LYS A 30 4.56 -28.81 -4.18
C LYS A 30 3.53 -28.10 -5.07
N PHE A 31 3.98 -27.38 -6.09
CA PHE A 31 3.09 -26.72 -7.05
C PHE A 31 2.61 -27.73 -8.08
N ARG A 32 1.66 -28.56 -7.72
CA ARG A 32 1.11 -29.56 -8.62
C ARG A 32 0.18 -28.91 -9.64
N GLU A 33 0.51 -29.12 -10.92
CA GLU A 33 -0.23 -28.75 -12.12
C GLU A 33 -1.74 -28.92 -11.94
N GLU A 34 -2.16 -30.07 -11.43
CA GLU A 34 -3.57 -30.42 -11.21
C GLU A 34 -4.30 -29.46 -10.27
N ARG A 35 -3.65 -28.94 -9.21
CA ARG A 35 -4.27 -28.02 -8.25
C ARG A 35 -4.43 -26.62 -8.84
N PHE A 36 -3.42 -26.13 -9.53
CA PHE A 36 -3.46 -24.81 -10.17
C PHE A 36 -4.48 -24.78 -11.30
N VAL A 37 -4.41 -25.75 -12.22
CA VAL A 37 -5.36 -25.92 -13.34
C VAL A 37 -6.78 -26.11 -12.81
N LYS A 38 -6.97 -26.94 -11.77
CA LYS A 38 -8.26 -27.13 -11.14
C LYS A 38 -8.80 -25.86 -10.51
N LEU A 39 -7.97 -25.11 -9.78
CA LEU A 39 -8.41 -23.86 -9.14
C LEU A 39 -8.80 -22.81 -10.18
N LEU A 40 -8.01 -22.66 -11.24
CA LEU A 40 -8.34 -21.76 -12.34
C LEU A 40 -9.61 -22.20 -13.06
N SER A 41 -9.75 -23.50 -13.38
CA SER A 41 -10.95 -24.08 -13.99
C SER A 41 -12.18 -23.82 -13.12
N ASP A 42 -12.07 -24.11 -11.84
CA ASP A 42 -13.14 -23.89 -10.87
C ASP A 42 -13.44 -22.40 -10.69
N THR A 43 -12.44 -21.52 -10.74
CA THR A 43 -12.64 -20.07 -10.68
C THR A 43 -13.41 -19.59 -11.90
N VAL A 44 -13.02 -19.97 -13.10
CA VAL A 44 -13.69 -19.59 -14.34
C VAL A 44 -15.09 -20.21 -14.46
N ALA A 45 -15.26 -21.49 -14.11
CA ALA A 45 -16.57 -22.15 -14.10
C ALA A 45 -17.55 -21.44 -13.17
N ASN A 46 -17.09 -20.96 -12.01
CA ASN A 46 -17.94 -20.25 -11.09
C ASN A 46 -18.21 -18.79 -11.49
N TYR A 47 -17.32 -18.14 -12.24
CA TYR A 47 -17.65 -16.84 -12.84
C TYR A 47 -18.74 -16.98 -13.91
N SER A 48 -18.75 -18.06 -14.70
CA SER A 48 -19.84 -18.34 -15.63
C SER A 48 -21.17 -18.67 -14.91
N GLU A 49 -21.11 -19.34 -13.78
CA GLU A 49 -22.25 -19.57 -12.88
C GLU A 49 -22.70 -18.30 -12.16
N LEU A 50 -21.75 -17.46 -11.70
CA LEU A 50 -22.04 -16.16 -11.07
C LEU A 50 -22.75 -15.19 -12.01
N ALA A 51 -22.43 -15.20 -13.31
CA ALA A 51 -23.16 -14.45 -14.30
C ALA A 51 -24.62 -14.89 -14.45
N LYS A 52 -24.95 -16.10 -14.01
CA LYS A 52 -26.33 -16.65 -14.00
C LYS A 52 -27.06 -16.45 -12.65
N ILE A 53 -26.33 -16.09 -11.60
CA ILE A 53 -26.89 -15.97 -10.23
C ILE A 53 -27.07 -14.49 -9.89
N THR A 54 -28.29 -14.01 -9.87
CA THR A 54 -28.66 -12.62 -9.56
C THR A 54 -28.60 -12.27 -8.06
N GLY A 55 -27.97 -13.09 -7.21
CA GLY A 55 -27.96 -12.91 -5.75
C GLY A 55 -26.57 -12.50 -5.21
N ILE A 56 -26.40 -11.22 -4.85
CA ILE A 56 -25.19 -10.65 -4.22
C ILE A 56 -24.69 -11.47 -3.05
N GLY A 57 -25.58 -12.04 -2.21
CA GLY A 57 -25.20 -12.83 -1.03
C GLY A 57 -24.50 -14.15 -1.36
N LYS A 58 -24.93 -14.87 -2.40
CA LYS A 58 -24.28 -16.12 -2.83
C LYS A 58 -22.92 -15.84 -3.51
N MET A 59 -22.83 -14.74 -4.27
CA MET A 59 -21.57 -14.28 -4.85
C MET A 59 -20.54 -13.98 -3.75
N TYR A 60 -20.97 -13.29 -2.71
CA TYR A 60 -20.15 -12.95 -1.56
C TYR A 60 -19.61 -14.20 -0.84
N GLN A 61 -20.45 -15.19 -0.59
CA GLN A 61 -20.07 -16.42 0.11
C GLN A 61 -19.09 -17.29 -0.71
N LEU A 62 -19.28 -17.31 -2.04
CA LEU A 62 -18.35 -17.99 -2.96
C LEU A 62 -17.00 -17.29 -3.04
N LEU A 63 -16.98 -15.97 -3.12
CA LEU A 63 -15.75 -15.18 -3.11
C LEU A 63 -15.00 -15.33 -1.80
N SER A 64 -15.69 -15.25 -0.68
CA SER A 64 -15.12 -15.39 0.67
C SER A 64 -14.48 -16.76 0.91
N ASN A 65 -15.21 -17.83 0.63
CA ASN A 65 -14.70 -19.21 0.81
C ASN A 65 -13.49 -19.50 -0.09
N ARG A 66 -13.46 -18.92 -1.28
CA ARG A 66 -12.34 -19.09 -2.21
C ARG A 66 -11.14 -18.21 -1.90
N THR A 67 -11.36 -17.02 -1.37
CA THR A 67 -10.25 -16.18 -0.89
C THR A 67 -9.50 -16.88 0.24
N ALA A 68 -10.21 -17.52 1.17
CA ALA A 68 -9.58 -18.29 2.24
C ALA A 68 -8.82 -19.51 1.71
N GLN A 69 -9.41 -20.24 0.75
CA GLN A 69 -8.77 -21.41 0.12
C GLN A 69 -7.61 -21.00 -0.77
N TRP A 70 -7.73 -19.91 -1.51
CA TRP A 70 -6.66 -19.29 -2.28
C TRP A 70 -5.49 -18.85 -1.40
N ASN A 71 -5.75 -18.21 -0.27
CA ASN A 71 -4.73 -17.85 0.70
C ASN A 71 -3.95 -19.07 1.19
N ASN A 72 -4.63 -20.14 1.58
CA ASN A 72 -3.99 -21.32 2.14
C ASN A 72 -3.24 -22.16 1.09
N ASP A 73 -3.79 -22.29 -0.11
CA ASP A 73 -3.22 -23.17 -1.15
C ASP A 73 -2.16 -22.49 -2.02
N PHE A 74 -2.19 -21.15 -2.14
CA PHE A 74 -1.34 -20.39 -3.05
C PHE A 74 -0.53 -19.29 -2.38
N VAL A 75 -1.09 -18.53 -1.44
CA VAL A 75 -0.40 -17.39 -0.83
C VAL A 75 0.72 -17.85 0.08
N GLU A 76 0.45 -18.81 0.96
CA GLU A 76 1.45 -19.30 1.91
C GLU A 76 2.67 -19.93 1.21
N PRO A 77 2.50 -20.83 0.22
CA PRO A 77 3.66 -21.35 -0.53
C PRO A 77 4.37 -20.30 -1.39
N PHE A 78 3.63 -19.27 -1.87
CA PHE A 78 4.20 -18.19 -2.69
C PHE A 78 4.85 -17.10 -1.85
N ARG A 79 4.42 -16.91 -0.61
CA ARG A 79 4.98 -15.90 0.29
C ARG A 79 6.48 -16.07 0.49
N ASP A 80 6.94 -17.31 0.57
CA ASP A 80 8.36 -17.65 0.74
C ASP A 80 9.17 -17.66 -0.57
N THR A 81 8.50 -17.76 -1.73
CA THR A 81 9.15 -17.83 -3.04
C THR A 81 9.26 -16.50 -3.77
N LEU A 82 8.55 -15.47 -3.33
CA LEU A 82 8.71 -14.13 -3.87
C LEU A 82 10.06 -13.57 -3.43
N TYR A 83 10.95 -13.32 -4.38
CA TYR A 83 12.28 -12.72 -4.16
C TYR A 83 12.17 -11.27 -3.70
N ARG A 84 11.55 -11.05 -2.56
CA ARG A 84 11.49 -9.73 -1.93
C ARG A 84 12.88 -9.28 -1.52
N THR A 85 13.04 -7.98 -1.43
CA THR A 85 14.27 -7.41 -0.86
C THR A 85 14.41 -7.87 0.59
N PRO A 86 15.56 -8.43 0.99
CA PRO A 86 15.77 -8.82 2.38
C PRO A 86 15.51 -7.65 3.32
N LEU A 87 14.87 -7.94 4.43
CA LEU A 87 14.54 -6.96 5.46
C LEU A 87 14.67 -7.54 6.86
N GLN A 88 14.90 -6.69 7.84
CA GLN A 88 15.00 -7.06 9.23
C GLN A 88 13.98 -6.28 10.06
N LYS A 89 13.31 -6.95 11.00
CA LYS A 89 12.53 -6.27 12.02
C LYS A 89 13.49 -5.60 12.98
N VAL A 90 13.45 -4.28 13.05
CA VAL A 90 14.39 -3.49 13.86
C VAL A 90 13.74 -2.88 15.10
N CYS A 91 12.41 -2.76 15.11
CA CYS A 91 11.64 -2.33 16.27
C CYS A 91 10.27 -2.99 16.28
N GLU A 92 9.73 -3.24 17.44
CA GLU A 92 8.38 -3.77 17.64
C GLU A 92 7.70 -3.03 18.79
N ILE A 93 6.47 -2.59 18.57
CA ILE A 93 5.64 -1.90 19.57
C ILE A 93 4.27 -2.55 19.48
N GLU A 94 3.94 -3.43 20.44
CA GLU A 94 2.71 -4.23 20.40
C GLU A 94 2.62 -5.07 19.10
N LYS A 95 1.69 -4.73 18.20
CA LYS A 95 1.53 -5.38 16.88
C LYS A 95 2.21 -4.65 15.75
N TYR A 96 2.56 -3.41 15.98
CA TYR A 96 3.30 -2.62 15.02
C TYR A 96 4.74 -3.09 14.94
N SER A 97 5.24 -3.23 13.72
CA SER A 97 6.63 -3.58 13.46
C SER A 97 7.28 -2.54 12.54
N LEU A 98 8.49 -2.15 12.86
CA LEU A 98 9.34 -1.37 11.99
C LEU A 98 10.36 -2.29 11.34
N PHE A 99 10.33 -2.36 10.02
CA PHE A 99 11.30 -3.10 9.23
C PHE A 99 12.34 -2.15 8.64
N ARG A 100 13.58 -2.64 8.46
CA ARG A 100 14.62 -1.99 7.68
C ARG A 100 15.03 -2.92 6.55
N TYR A 101 15.02 -2.42 5.32
CA TYR A 101 15.45 -3.17 4.16
C TYR A 101 16.97 -3.24 4.09
N ASP A 102 17.51 -4.42 3.76
CA ASP A 102 18.93 -4.61 3.56
C ASP A 102 19.36 -3.86 2.29
N ARG A 103 20.35 -3.00 2.46
CA ARG A 103 20.94 -2.33 1.31
C ARG A 103 21.74 -3.33 0.49
N PRO A 104 21.64 -3.31 -0.85
CA PRO A 104 22.60 -4.05 -1.68
C PRO A 104 23.99 -3.68 -1.22
N ALA A 105 24.86 -4.67 -1.05
CA ALA A 105 26.27 -4.41 -0.76
C ALA A 105 26.76 -3.46 -1.85
N ILE A 106 26.94 -2.19 -1.51
CA ILE A 106 27.57 -1.23 -2.39
C ILE A 106 28.95 -1.82 -2.62
N SER A 107 29.23 -2.19 -3.86
CA SER A 107 30.50 -2.75 -4.27
C SER A 107 31.62 -1.92 -3.63
N HIS A 108 32.42 -2.54 -2.81
CA HIS A 108 33.64 -2.14 -2.08
C HIS A 108 34.26 -0.75 -2.37
N GLY A 109 33.43 0.30 -2.44
CA GLY A 109 33.83 1.70 -2.57
C GLY A 109 33.66 2.52 -1.29
N ASP A 110 33.03 1.96 -0.24
CA ASP A 110 32.79 2.68 1.02
C ASP A 110 34.03 2.83 1.92
N THR A 111 35.12 2.20 1.59
CA THR A 111 36.42 2.55 2.11
C THR A 111 37.12 3.48 1.10
N GLN A 112 36.68 4.71 1.03
CA GLN A 112 37.53 5.74 0.42
C GLN A 112 38.78 5.88 1.27
N LYS A 113 39.93 5.47 0.69
CA LYS A 113 41.27 5.64 1.25
C LYS A 113 41.66 7.11 1.47
N ASP A 114 40.74 8.06 1.24
CA ASP A 114 41.00 9.52 1.20
C ASP A 114 40.42 10.30 2.38
N GLY A 115 40.02 9.65 3.48
CA GLY A 115 39.54 10.39 4.69
C GLY A 115 38.24 11.20 4.49
N ARG A 116 37.54 11.07 3.35
CA ARG A 116 36.27 11.72 3.13
C ARG A 116 35.17 11.09 3.99
N GLN A 117 34.36 11.93 4.60
CA GLN A 117 33.22 11.52 5.43
C GLN A 117 32.38 10.49 4.66
N ILE A 118 32.06 9.37 5.32
CA ILE A 118 31.05 8.40 4.83
C ILE A 118 29.76 9.18 4.70
N VAL A 119 29.32 9.44 3.47
CA VAL A 119 28.00 10.03 3.23
C VAL A 119 26.96 9.00 3.70
N ARG A 120 26.33 9.29 4.82
CA ARG A 120 25.29 8.42 5.39
C ARG A 120 24.11 8.41 4.43
N ALA A 121 23.57 7.23 4.15
CA ALA A 121 22.37 7.10 3.35
C ALA A 121 21.19 7.79 4.05
N PRO A 122 20.48 8.72 3.37
CA PRO A 122 19.34 9.39 3.98
C PRO A 122 18.24 8.39 4.35
N PRO A 123 17.75 8.40 5.60
CA PRO A 123 16.68 7.50 6.01
C PRO A 123 15.33 7.97 5.47
N VAL A 124 14.56 7.01 4.98
CA VAL A 124 13.19 7.18 4.51
C VAL A 124 12.28 6.21 5.26
N LEU A 125 11.26 6.73 5.93
CA LEU A 125 10.20 5.93 6.54
C LEU A 125 9.03 5.83 5.56
N VAL A 126 8.77 4.62 5.10
CA VAL A 126 7.62 4.27 4.29
C VAL A 126 6.43 4.03 5.18
N ILE A 127 5.38 4.81 4.98
CA ILE A 127 4.11 4.77 5.73
C ILE A 127 3.04 4.31 4.75
N TYR A 128 2.59 3.07 4.91
CA TYR A 128 1.57 2.46 4.06
C TYR A 128 0.16 2.68 4.62
N ALA A 129 -0.86 2.52 3.78
CA ALA A 129 -2.25 2.58 4.22
C ALA A 129 -2.63 1.38 5.12
N PHE A 130 -3.79 1.44 5.77
CA PHE A 130 -4.36 0.30 6.51
C PHE A 130 -5.03 -0.74 5.60
N ILE A 131 -5.16 -0.44 4.31
CA ILE A 131 -5.82 -1.28 3.32
C ILE A 131 -4.77 -2.13 2.62
N ASN A 132 -4.95 -3.45 2.57
CA ASN A 132 -3.99 -4.42 2.07
C ASN A 132 -2.65 -4.38 2.83
N ARG A 133 -1.56 -4.85 2.21
CA ARG A 133 -0.25 -4.96 2.83
C ARG A 133 0.80 -4.11 2.12
N HIS A 134 1.74 -3.59 2.88
CA HIS A 134 2.81 -2.72 2.39
C HIS A 134 3.74 -3.40 1.35
N TYR A 135 3.74 -4.72 1.28
CA TYR A 135 4.65 -5.44 0.37
C TYR A 135 4.34 -5.27 -1.12
N ILE A 136 3.24 -4.60 -1.49
CA ILE A 136 3.04 -4.12 -2.87
C ILE A 136 4.19 -3.21 -3.34
N LEU A 137 4.84 -2.52 -2.43
CA LEU A 137 5.98 -1.66 -2.71
C LEU A 137 7.26 -2.46 -3.03
N ASP A 138 7.25 -3.77 -2.78
CA ASP A 138 8.36 -4.69 -3.07
C ASP A 138 7.81 -6.04 -3.55
N LEU A 139 6.89 -5.99 -4.51
CA LEU A 139 6.13 -7.17 -4.93
C LEU A 139 7.00 -8.21 -5.62
N LEU A 140 7.79 -7.76 -6.61
CA LEU A 140 8.73 -8.56 -7.40
C LEU A 140 10.00 -7.74 -7.68
N PRO A 141 11.14 -8.39 -8.01
CA PRO A 141 12.39 -7.70 -8.27
C PRO A 141 12.33 -6.61 -9.33
N GLU A 142 11.55 -6.83 -10.38
CA GLU A 142 11.41 -5.94 -11.54
C GLU A 142 10.45 -4.79 -11.27
N VAL A 143 9.50 -4.99 -10.34
CA VAL A 143 8.46 -4.04 -9.97
C VAL A 143 8.50 -3.75 -8.46
N SER A 144 9.63 -3.23 -7.99
CA SER A 144 9.89 -2.87 -6.61
C SER A 144 10.24 -1.39 -6.47
N VAL A 145 9.38 -0.64 -5.80
CA VAL A 145 9.62 0.75 -5.38
C VAL A 145 10.80 0.79 -4.41
N ILE A 146 10.83 -0.15 -3.46
CA ILE A 146 11.89 -0.26 -2.46
C ILE A 146 13.26 -0.39 -3.12
N ARG A 147 13.41 -1.32 -4.09
CA ARG A 147 14.68 -1.50 -4.81
C ARG A 147 15.09 -0.26 -5.61
N ASN A 148 14.12 0.44 -6.20
CA ASN A 148 14.42 1.70 -6.88
C ASN A 148 14.98 2.74 -5.91
N LEU A 149 14.39 2.90 -4.74
CA LEU A 149 14.86 3.84 -3.72
C LEU A 149 16.22 3.43 -3.13
N LEU A 150 16.42 2.13 -2.85
CA LEU A 150 17.72 1.61 -2.41
C LEU A 150 18.84 1.85 -3.44
N LYS A 151 18.54 1.70 -4.75
CA LYS A 151 19.50 2.00 -5.84
C LYS A 151 19.92 3.46 -5.88
N GLN A 152 19.09 4.38 -5.39
CA GLN A 152 19.44 5.80 -5.24
C GLN A 152 20.34 6.07 -4.01
N GLY A 153 20.60 5.05 -3.21
CA GLY A 153 21.45 5.15 -2.01
C GLY A 153 20.69 5.58 -0.76
N LEU A 154 19.36 5.42 -0.74
CA LEU A 154 18.52 5.72 0.41
C LEU A 154 18.52 4.54 1.42
N ASP A 155 18.24 4.82 2.68
CA ASP A 155 18.12 3.84 3.75
C ASP A 155 16.63 3.67 4.10
N ILE A 156 16.04 2.55 3.70
CA ILE A 156 14.58 2.39 3.68
C ILE A 156 14.11 1.63 4.93
N PHE A 157 13.21 2.27 5.66
CA PHE A 157 12.43 1.69 6.74
C PHE A 157 10.96 1.63 6.32
N ALA A 158 10.23 0.61 6.78
CA ALA A 158 8.81 0.46 6.49
C ALA A 158 8.01 0.16 7.75
N ALA A 159 6.91 0.90 7.90
CA ALA A 159 5.91 0.69 8.91
C ALA A 159 5.00 -0.49 8.52
N ASP A 160 4.87 -1.48 9.39
CA ASP A 160 3.88 -2.56 9.26
C ASP A 160 2.92 -2.51 10.45
N TRP A 161 1.67 -2.27 10.15
CA TRP A 161 0.59 -2.16 11.15
C TRP A 161 0.18 -3.49 11.77
N GLY A 162 0.72 -4.60 11.28
CA GLY A 162 0.36 -5.94 11.72
C GLY A 162 -1.05 -6.36 11.29
N THR A 163 -1.66 -7.26 12.04
CA THR A 163 -3.04 -7.70 11.83
C THR A 163 -3.84 -7.43 13.10
N PRO A 164 -4.82 -6.51 13.04
CA PRO A 164 -5.63 -6.18 14.20
C PRO A 164 -6.46 -7.36 14.70
N ALA A 165 -6.52 -7.54 16.00
CA ALA A 165 -7.48 -8.41 16.66
C ALA A 165 -8.73 -7.62 17.10
N VAL A 166 -9.75 -8.33 17.56
CA VAL A 166 -11.03 -7.72 17.97
C VAL A 166 -10.84 -6.71 19.12
N TYR A 167 -9.88 -6.94 20.00
CA TYR A 167 -9.63 -6.06 21.14
C TYR A 167 -8.88 -4.77 20.75
N ASP A 168 -8.31 -4.69 19.55
CA ASP A 168 -7.64 -3.47 19.07
C ASP A 168 -8.62 -2.42 18.54
N LYS A 169 -9.90 -2.73 18.48
CA LYS A 169 -10.95 -1.89 17.87
C LYS A 169 -11.02 -0.45 18.40
N THR A 170 -10.45 -0.18 19.56
CA THR A 170 -10.44 1.14 20.22
C THR A 170 -9.19 1.96 19.96
N LEU A 171 -8.19 1.44 19.23
CA LEU A 171 -7.01 2.23 18.85
C LEU A 171 -7.42 3.31 17.84
N THR A 172 -6.99 4.54 18.09
CA THR A 172 -7.31 5.74 17.32
C THR A 172 -6.16 6.17 16.40
N ILE A 173 -6.39 7.14 15.55
CA ILE A 173 -5.33 7.78 14.74
C ILE A 173 -4.19 8.31 15.63
N ASP A 174 -4.51 8.81 16.84
CA ASP A 174 -3.50 9.25 17.81
C ASP A 174 -2.46 8.17 18.11
N HIS A 175 -2.89 6.95 18.42
CA HIS A 175 -1.98 5.82 18.69
C HIS A 175 -1.00 5.60 17.54
N PHE A 176 -1.45 5.78 16.30
CA PHE A 176 -0.59 5.58 15.13
C PHE A 176 0.33 6.75 14.86
N VAL A 177 -0.17 7.99 14.98
CA VAL A 177 0.61 9.20 14.69
C VAL A 177 1.57 9.53 15.81
N ASN A 178 1.07 9.66 17.05
CA ASN A 178 1.86 10.16 18.18
C ASN A 178 2.59 9.08 18.96
N GLN A 179 2.25 7.79 18.78
CA GLN A 179 2.96 6.72 19.47
C GLN A 179 3.78 5.85 18.52
N TYR A 180 3.14 5.20 17.52
CA TYR A 180 3.87 4.23 16.69
C TYR A 180 4.81 4.92 15.70
N LEU A 181 4.35 5.96 15.00
CA LEU A 181 5.21 6.70 14.07
C LEU A 181 6.26 7.50 14.83
N ASP A 182 5.91 8.17 15.92
CA ASP A 182 6.87 8.97 16.68
C ASP A 182 8.00 8.13 17.26
N LYS A 183 7.69 7.02 17.92
CA LYS A 183 8.70 6.08 18.42
C LYS A 183 9.56 5.50 17.29
N SER A 184 8.97 5.24 16.13
CA SER A 184 9.71 4.74 14.97
C SER A 184 10.68 5.78 14.40
N ILE A 185 10.22 7.01 14.30
CA ILE A 185 11.05 8.11 13.80
C ILE A 185 12.20 8.39 14.78
N ASP A 186 11.93 8.41 16.07
CA ASP A 186 13.00 8.56 17.08
C ASP A 186 13.97 7.38 17.08
N PHE A 187 13.50 6.14 16.87
CA PHE A 187 14.37 4.99 16.68
C PHE A 187 15.26 5.17 15.43
N ILE A 188 14.67 5.55 14.29
CA ILE A 188 15.42 5.77 13.03
C ILE A 188 16.47 6.88 13.23
N ARG A 189 16.10 8.01 13.80
CA ARG A 189 17.01 9.13 14.12
C ARG A 189 18.19 8.65 14.96
N LYS A 190 17.91 7.86 15.99
CA LYS A 190 18.95 7.30 16.89
C LYS A 190 19.90 6.37 16.17
N VAL A 191 19.41 5.40 15.38
CA VAL A 191 20.27 4.38 14.74
C VAL A 191 21.01 4.91 13.52
N THR A 192 20.42 5.86 12.80
CA THR A 192 21.04 6.49 11.63
C THR A 192 21.84 7.75 12.01
N LYS A 193 21.69 8.25 13.24
CA LYS A 193 22.35 9.45 13.78
C LYS A 193 22.05 10.69 12.91
N VAL A 194 20.80 10.88 12.54
CA VAL A 194 20.28 12.06 11.84
C VAL A 194 19.26 12.77 12.72
N ASP A 195 19.06 14.07 12.52
CA ASP A 195 18.07 14.84 13.27
C ASP A 195 16.67 14.69 12.70
N LYS A 196 16.54 14.44 11.41
CA LYS A 196 15.27 14.39 10.68
C LYS A 196 15.19 13.22 9.72
N VAL A 197 13.97 12.72 9.48
CA VAL A 197 13.67 11.56 8.63
C VAL A 197 12.77 12.01 7.47
N THR A 198 12.99 11.47 6.28
CA THR A 198 12.06 11.65 5.15
C THR A 198 10.86 10.74 5.36
N LEU A 199 9.66 11.28 5.25
CA LEU A 199 8.40 10.51 5.27
C LEU A 199 7.93 10.25 3.84
N PHE A 200 7.56 9.01 3.57
CA PHE A 200 7.08 8.55 2.28
C PHE A 200 5.74 7.84 2.49
N GLY A 201 4.64 8.56 2.25
CA GLY A 201 3.29 8.06 2.52
C GLY A 201 2.55 7.69 1.24
N TYR A 202 1.92 6.51 1.22
CA TYR A 202 1.10 6.03 0.12
C TYR A 202 -0.37 5.93 0.52
N CYS A 203 -1.27 6.50 -0.28
CA CYS A 203 -2.71 6.51 -0.03
C CYS A 203 -3.01 7.08 1.38
N TRP A 204 -3.83 6.45 2.21
CA TRP A 204 -4.06 6.87 3.61
C TRP A 204 -2.77 6.91 4.46
N GLY A 205 -1.72 6.21 4.07
CA GLY A 205 -0.41 6.38 4.70
C GLY A 205 0.19 7.76 4.46
N GLY A 206 -0.18 8.41 3.36
CA GLY A 206 0.15 9.81 3.10
C GLY A 206 -0.59 10.77 4.03
N ASP A 207 -1.86 10.48 4.35
CA ASP A 207 -2.60 11.28 5.34
C ASP A 207 -1.97 11.18 6.73
N LEU A 208 -1.55 9.97 7.14
CA LEU A 208 -0.81 9.79 8.40
C LEU A 208 0.52 10.54 8.40
N ALA A 209 1.24 10.54 7.26
CA ALA A 209 2.48 11.30 7.11
C ALA A 209 2.25 12.80 7.17
N LEU A 210 1.17 13.31 6.57
CA LEU A 210 0.74 14.71 6.65
C LEU A 210 0.40 15.11 8.10
N MET A 211 -0.38 14.28 8.78
CA MET A 211 -0.75 14.49 10.18
C MET A 211 0.50 14.56 11.07
N TYR A 212 1.40 13.60 10.93
CA TYR A 212 2.64 13.57 11.69
C TYR A 212 3.53 14.78 11.37
N ALA A 213 3.74 15.09 10.08
CA ALA A 213 4.57 16.22 9.68
C ALA A 213 4.02 17.58 10.16
N ALA A 214 2.71 17.73 10.25
CA ALA A 214 2.06 18.93 10.78
C ALA A 214 2.21 19.07 12.31
N LEU A 215 2.25 17.95 13.04
CA LEU A 215 2.38 17.92 14.50
C LEU A 215 3.84 17.96 14.98
N HIS A 216 4.78 17.36 14.20
CA HIS A 216 6.20 17.18 14.53
C HIS A 216 7.14 17.65 13.40
N PRO A 217 7.00 18.89 12.88
CA PRO A 217 7.77 19.37 11.72
C PRO A 217 9.28 19.40 11.99
N GLU A 218 9.70 19.47 13.25
CA GLU A 218 11.10 19.46 13.66
C GLU A 218 11.79 18.11 13.43
N LYS A 219 11.03 17.00 13.31
CA LYS A 219 11.56 15.65 13.08
C LYS A 219 11.53 15.22 11.60
N VAL A 220 10.88 15.99 10.72
CA VAL A 220 10.67 15.65 9.32
C VAL A 220 11.62 16.41 8.42
N LYS A 221 12.39 15.68 7.59
CA LYS A 221 13.33 16.22 6.60
C LYS A 221 12.61 16.64 5.33
N ASN A 222 11.89 15.71 4.73
CA ASN A 222 11.10 15.87 3.53
C ASN A 222 9.78 15.11 3.68
N LEU A 223 8.75 15.54 3.00
CA LEU A 223 7.46 14.85 2.92
C LEU A 223 7.18 14.45 1.48
N VAL A 224 6.91 13.17 1.26
CA VAL A 224 6.51 12.60 -0.03
C VAL A 224 5.15 11.95 0.13
N THR A 225 4.17 12.39 -0.65
CA THR A 225 2.84 11.79 -0.72
C THR A 225 2.61 11.15 -2.09
N ILE A 226 1.99 9.97 -2.11
CA ILE A 226 1.77 9.21 -3.33
C ILE A 226 0.32 8.76 -3.37
N ALA A 227 -0.42 9.19 -4.39
CA ALA A 227 -1.83 8.89 -4.56
C ALA A 227 -2.62 9.08 -3.24
N THR A 228 -2.28 10.14 -2.49
CA THR A 228 -2.85 10.47 -1.19
C THR A 228 -4.06 11.36 -1.37
N PRO A 229 -5.22 11.03 -0.79
CA PRO A 229 -6.35 11.95 -0.81
C PRO A 229 -6.04 13.19 0.03
N GLY A 230 -6.25 14.37 -0.51
CA GLY A 230 -6.02 15.64 0.20
C GLY A 230 -7.32 16.34 0.52
N ASP A 231 -8.03 16.76 -0.53
CA ASP A 231 -9.35 17.36 -0.41
C ASP A 231 -10.43 16.33 -0.72
N PHE A 232 -11.05 15.80 0.32
CA PHE A 232 -12.07 14.75 0.18
C PHE A 232 -13.39 15.29 -0.42
N ASP A 233 -13.64 16.60 -0.40
CA ASP A 233 -14.79 17.20 -1.07
C ASP A 233 -14.61 17.19 -2.61
N LEU A 234 -13.35 17.15 -3.09
CA LEU A 234 -13.01 17.02 -4.51
C LEU A 234 -12.87 15.55 -4.99
N ASP A 235 -13.00 14.58 -4.08
CA ASP A 235 -12.95 13.18 -4.43
C ASP A 235 -14.35 12.68 -4.82
N ASP A 236 -14.59 12.60 -6.12
CA ASP A 236 -15.82 12.10 -6.73
C ASP A 236 -15.77 10.61 -7.10
N SER A 237 -14.73 9.90 -6.67
CA SER A 237 -14.63 8.45 -6.84
C SER A 237 -15.83 7.74 -6.24
N LEU A 238 -16.25 6.65 -6.87
CA LEU A 238 -17.42 5.89 -6.41
C LEU A 238 -17.25 5.40 -4.96
N LEU A 239 -16.03 5.03 -4.56
CA LEU A 239 -15.74 4.62 -3.19
C LEU A 239 -15.90 5.78 -2.21
N SER A 240 -15.46 6.97 -2.57
CA SER A 240 -15.62 8.17 -1.74
C SER A 240 -17.09 8.53 -1.56
N VAL A 241 -17.88 8.48 -2.64
CA VAL A 241 -19.33 8.69 -2.59
C VAL A 241 -20.01 7.68 -1.67
N TRP A 242 -19.69 6.38 -1.82
CA TRP A 242 -20.24 5.33 -0.95
C TRP A 242 -19.82 5.51 0.51
N THR A 243 -18.55 5.83 0.76
CA THR A 243 -18.01 6.03 2.11
C THR A 243 -18.71 7.19 2.82
N ARG A 244 -18.95 8.31 2.12
CA ARG A 244 -19.72 9.45 2.68
C ARG A 244 -21.17 9.11 3.00
N ALA A 245 -21.80 8.27 2.18
CA ALA A 245 -23.19 7.86 2.36
C ALA A 245 -23.37 6.73 3.39
N MET A 246 -22.33 6.00 3.70
CA MET A 246 -22.38 4.83 4.58
C MET A 246 -22.51 5.25 6.05
N LYS A 247 -23.25 4.44 6.80
CA LYS A 247 -23.29 4.49 8.26
C LYS A 247 -22.33 3.43 8.80
N GLU A 248 -21.08 3.79 8.92
CA GLU A 248 -19.97 2.93 9.36
C GLU A 248 -20.25 2.28 10.71
N GLN A 249 -21.01 2.94 11.58
CA GLN A 249 -21.33 2.44 12.91
C GLN A 249 -22.04 1.08 12.85
N TYR A 250 -22.91 0.83 11.87
CA TYR A 250 -23.59 -0.48 11.75
C TYR A 250 -22.62 -1.62 11.46
N ILE A 251 -21.56 -1.35 10.70
CA ILE A 251 -20.51 -2.34 10.42
C ILE A 251 -19.67 -2.56 11.67
N LEU A 252 -19.32 -1.49 12.37
CA LEU A 252 -18.49 -1.55 13.56
C LEU A 252 -19.23 -2.20 14.74
N ASP A 253 -20.53 -1.97 14.88
CA ASP A 253 -21.35 -2.63 15.89
C ASP A 253 -21.44 -4.16 15.65
N ALA A 254 -21.47 -4.57 14.37
CA ALA A 254 -21.56 -5.98 13.99
C ALA A 254 -20.22 -6.72 14.09
N PHE A 255 -19.12 -6.08 13.74
CA PHE A 255 -17.81 -6.74 13.56
C PHE A 255 -16.71 -6.24 14.49
N GLY A 256 -16.87 -5.09 15.12
CA GLY A 256 -15.85 -4.41 15.93
C GLY A 256 -14.80 -3.70 15.08
N ASN A 257 -14.20 -4.37 14.11
CA ASN A 257 -13.28 -3.84 13.12
C ASN A 257 -13.94 -3.85 11.74
N MET A 258 -13.48 -3.00 10.81
CA MET A 258 -13.94 -3.04 9.41
C MET A 258 -13.32 -4.26 8.71
N PRO A 259 -14.12 -5.25 8.29
CA PRO A 259 -13.56 -6.45 7.68
C PRO A 259 -12.92 -6.17 6.33
N GLY A 260 -11.68 -6.64 6.11
CA GLY A 260 -10.96 -6.48 4.84
C GLY A 260 -11.72 -7.06 3.64
N MET A 261 -12.47 -8.14 3.86
CA MET A 261 -13.30 -8.75 2.83
C MET A 261 -14.45 -7.82 2.35
N LEU A 262 -15.01 -6.98 3.22
CA LEU A 262 -16.03 -5.98 2.81
C LEU A 262 -15.40 -4.88 1.97
N LEU A 263 -14.18 -4.46 2.31
CA LEU A 263 -13.42 -3.52 1.49
C LEU A 263 -13.12 -4.09 0.11
N ASN A 264 -12.66 -5.34 0.04
CA ASN A 264 -12.41 -6.03 -1.22
C ASN A 264 -13.68 -6.14 -2.07
N ALA A 265 -14.82 -6.45 -1.44
CA ALA A 265 -16.11 -6.47 -2.14
C ALA A 265 -16.46 -5.09 -2.71
N ALA A 266 -16.27 -4.01 -1.96
CA ALA A 266 -16.50 -2.64 -2.44
C ALA A 266 -15.55 -2.28 -3.61
N PHE A 267 -14.27 -2.62 -3.51
CA PHE A 267 -13.31 -2.41 -4.60
C PHE A 267 -13.69 -3.16 -5.87
N ASN A 268 -14.17 -4.39 -5.77
CA ASN A 268 -14.59 -5.19 -6.91
C ASN A 268 -15.91 -4.68 -7.52
N LEU A 269 -16.87 -4.27 -6.67
CA LEU A 269 -18.15 -3.72 -7.11
C LEU A 269 -18.02 -2.37 -7.84
N ARG A 270 -16.95 -1.62 -7.61
CA ARG A 270 -16.66 -0.38 -8.32
C ARG A 270 -16.55 -0.57 -9.83
N ARG A 271 -15.93 -1.66 -10.28
CA ARG A 271 -15.71 -1.99 -11.69
C ARG A 271 -15.93 -3.47 -11.99
N PRO A 272 -17.15 -3.96 -11.85
CA PRO A 272 -17.43 -5.40 -11.90
C PRO A 272 -17.11 -6.02 -13.28
N ILE A 273 -17.30 -5.27 -14.36
CA ILE A 273 -17.02 -5.72 -15.73
C ILE A 273 -15.51 -5.82 -15.94
N GLU A 274 -14.74 -4.80 -15.56
CA GLU A 274 -13.27 -4.79 -15.72
C GLU A 274 -12.63 -5.88 -14.87
N TYR A 275 -13.15 -6.10 -13.66
CA TYR A 275 -12.72 -7.18 -12.78
C TYR A 275 -12.87 -8.55 -13.44
N SER A 276 -14.02 -8.82 -14.07
CA SER A 276 -14.24 -10.07 -14.81
C SER A 276 -13.34 -10.16 -16.06
N HIS A 277 -13.23 -9.09 -16.84
CA HIS A 277 -12.40 -9.01 -18.04
C HIS A 277 -10.91 -9.24 -17.75
N LYS A 278 -10.41 -8.83 -16.59
CA LYS A 278 -9.03 -9.07 -16.17
C LYS A 278 -8.66 -10.57 -16.26
N TYR A 279 -9.52 -11.43 -15.75
CA TYR A 279 -9.29 -12.87 -15.79
C TYR A 279 -9.45 -13.44 -17.21
N PHE A 280 -10.49 -13.03 -17.94
CA PHE A 280 -10.65 -13.45 -19.33
C PHE A 280 -9.42 -13.06 -20.15
N HIS A 281 -9.00 -11.82 -20.06
CA HIS A 281 -7.82 -11.34 -20.79
C HIS A 281 -6.53 -12.05 -20.39
N PHE A 282 -6.40 -12.42 -19.12
CA PHE A 282 -5.25 -13.18 -18.64
C PHE A 282 -5.20 -14.57 -19.27
N PHE A 283 -6.35 -15.23 -19.49
CA PHE A 283 -6.43 -16.58 -20.05
C PHE A 283 -6.48 -16.64 -21.57
N GLU A 284 -6.87 -15.57 -22.24
CA GLU A 284 -6.98 -15.54 -23.70
C GLU A 284 -5.65 -15.46 -24.43
N GLN A 285 -4.60 -15.01 -23.76
CA GLN A 285 -3.30 -14.78 -24.39
C GLN A 285 -2.21 -15.68 -23.80
N PRO A 286 -1.30 -16.22 -24.64
CA PRO A 286 -0.11 -16.90 -24.15
C PRO A 286 0.69 -15.93 -23.25
N ARG A 287 1.10 -16.39 -22.08
CA ARG A 287 1.85 -15.61 -21.11
C ARG A 287 3.19 -16.27 -20.87
N ASP A 288 4.21 -15.43 -20.71
CA ASP A 288 5.49 -15.87 -20.17
C ASP A 288 5.41 -16.01 -18.63
N LEU A 289 6.42 -16.64 -18.07
CA LEU A 289 6.55 -16.88 -16.63
C LEU A 289 6.47 -15.62 -15.80
N GLU A 290 7.10 -14.57 -16.26
CA GLU A 290 7.17 -13.29 -15.58
C GLU A 290 5.78 -12.69 -15.47
N SER A 291 5.01 -12.65 -16.55
CA SER A 291 3.62 -12.16 -16.57
C SER A 291 2.69 -12.98 -15.68
N ILE A 292 2.89 -14.30 -15.60
CA ILE A 292 2.14 -15.17 -14.70
C ILE A 292 2.50 -14.86 -13.23
N ALA A 293 3.78 -14.74 -12.94
CA ALA A 293 4.24 -14.41 -11.59
C ALA A 293 3.74 -13.02 -11.13
N GLU A 294 3.80 -12.02 -12.01
CA GLU A 294 3.26 -10.68 -11.74
C GLU A 294 1.75 -10.74 -11.44
N PHE A 295 1.00 -11.47 -12.26
CA PHE A 295 -0.44 -11.62 -12.04
C PHE A 295 -0.73 -12.30 -10.71
N LEU A 296 -0.12 -13.44 -10.42
CA LEU A 296 -0.33 -14.20 -9.20
C LEU A 296 0.10 -13.41 -7.96
N ALA A 297 1.24 -12.74 -8.01
CA ALA A 297 1.71 -11.90 -6.92
C ALA A 297 0.75 -10.73 -6.64
N THR A 298 0.23 -10.10 -7.71
CA THR A 298 -0.75 -9.02 -7.60
C THR A 298 -2.08 -9.51 -7.03
N GLU A 299 -2.57 -10.66 -7.51
CA GLU A 299 -3.80 -11.27 -6.98
C GLU A 299 -3.66 -11.66 -5.51
N THR A 300 -2.52 -12.24 -5.15
CA THR A 300 -2.18 -12.57 -3.77
C THR A 300 -2.28 -11.34 -2.87
N TRP A 301 -1.61 -10.26 -3.29
CA TRP A 301 -1.65 -9.01 -2.54
C TRP A 301 -3.06 -8.41 -2.47
N LEU A 302 -3.80 -8.43 -3.57
CA LEU A 302 -5.15 -7.84 -3.64
C LEU A 302 -6.10 -8.45 -2.63
N TYR A 303 -5.95 -9.75 -2.33
CA TYR A 303 -6.79 -10.46 -1.38
C TYR A 303 -6.19 -10.56 0.03
N ASP A 304 -4.94 -10.15 0.23
CA ASP A 304 -4.32 -10.04 1.56
C ASP A 304 -4.73 -8.72 2.22
N SER A 305 -5.99 -8.65 2.61
CA SER A 305 -6.61 -7.48 3.22
C SER A 305 -6.94 -7.75 4.68
N PRO A 306 -6.10 -7.31 5.62
CA PRO A 306 -6.42 -7.39 7.04
C PRO A 306 -7.64 -6.52 7.35
N PRO A 307 -8.36 -6.78 8.45
CA PRO A 307 -9.36 -5.84 8.92
C PRO A 307 -8.72 -4.49 9.27
N ILE A 308 -9.46 -3.40 9.10
CA ILE A 308 -9.05 -2.08 9.62
C ILE A 308 -9.62 -1.92 11.02
N ILE A 309 -8.81 -1.41 11.93
CA ILE A 309 -9.21 -1.10 13.30
C ILE A 309 -10.47 -0.21 13.28
N GLY A 310 -11.46 -0.60 14.08
CA GLY A 310 -12.79 0.02 14.03
C GLY A 310 -12.78 1.52 14.25
N GLU A 311 -12.10 1.97 15.30
CA GLU A 311 -12.05 3.39 15.63
C GLU A 311 -11.26 4.20 14.59
N ILE A 312 -10.14 3.66 14.06
CA ILE A 312 -9.40 4.29 12.96
C ILE A 312 -10.29 4.44 11.73
N TYR A 313 -11.02 3.39 11.36
CA TYR A 313 -11.93 3.46 10.21
C TYR A 313 -13.01 4.52 10.43
N ARG A 314 -13.62 4.57 11.63
CA ARG A 314 -14.61 5.56 12.01
C ARG A 314 -14.03 6.98 11.93
N GLU A 315 -12.83 7.21 12.49
CA GLU A 315 -12.18 8.52 12.47
C GLU A 315 -11.84 8.98 11.05
N PHE A 316 -11.29 8.11 10.19
CA PHE A 316 -11.03 8.45 8.79
C PHE A 316 -12.33 8.78 8.04
N VAL A 317 -13.38 7.96 8.20
CA VAL A 317 -14.67 8.21 7.54
C VAL A 317 -15.26 9.52 8.03
N GLU A 318 -15.32 9.73 9.33
CA GLU A 318 -15.98 10.91 9.91
C GLU A 318 -15.17 12.19 9.67
N TYR A 319 -13.87 12.18 9.97
CA TYR A 319 -13.06 13.40 9.94
C TYR A 319 -12.58 13.76 8.54
N CYS A 320 -12.23 12.76 7.71
CA CYS A 320 -11.73 12.99 6.38
C CYS A 320 -12.86 12.99 5.34
N TYR A 321 -13.58 11.87 5.17
CA TYR A 321 -14.56 11.75 4.09
C TYR A 321 -15.82 12.59 4.29
N LYS A 322 -16.38 12.68 5.51
CA LYS A 322 -17.63 13.41 5.75
C LYS A 322 -17.40 14.88 6.09
N GLN A 323 -16.43 15.19 6.93
CA GLN A 323 -16.20 16.55 7.41
C GLN A 323 -15.05 17.26 6.69
N ASN A 324 -14.14 16.51 6.05
CA ASN A 324 -12.97 17.03 5.32
C ASN A 324 -12.10 17.95 6.22
N LEU A 325 -11.84 17.49 7.47
CA LEU A 325 -11.22 18.34 8.50
C LEU A 325 -9.73 18.56 8.25
N LEU A 326 -9.02 17.59 7.63
CA LEU A 326 -7.58 17.66 7.42
C LEU A 326 -7.20 18.87 6.57
N ILE A 327 -7.75 18.96 5.36
CA ILE A 327 -7.45 20.07 4.44
C ILE A 327 -7.94 21.42 4.97
N LYS A 328 -9.00 21.42 5.79
CA LYS A 328 -9.57 22.61 6.41
C LYS A 328 -8.78 23.08 7.66
N ASN A 329 -7.70 22.38 8.04
CA ASN A 329 -6.92 22.65 9.26
C ASN A 329 -7.78 22.64 10.54
N LYS A 330 -8.77 21.77 10.60
CA LYS A 330 -9.71 21.64 11.72
C LYS A 330 -9.63 20.28 12.41
N MET A 331 -8.87 19.35 11.84
CA MET A 331 -8.67 18.02 12.44
C MET A 331 -7.93 18.16 13.76
N ARG A 332 -8.39 17.43 14.77
CA ARG A 332 -7.73 17.35 16.07
C ARG A 332 -7.36 15.90 16.34
N ILE A 333 -6.17 15.71 16.83
CA ILE A 333 -5.67 14.41 17.28
C ILE A 333 -5.37 14.55 18.77
N GLU A 334 -5.92 13.68 19.59
CA GLU A 334 -5.63 13.64 21.00
C GLU A 334 -4.12 13.42 21.21
N ASP A 335 -3.56 13.96 22.25
CA ASP A 335 -2.16 13.75 22.62
C ASP A 335 -2.13 12.98 23.94
N THR A 336 -2.12 11.65 23.81
CA THR A 336 -2.06 10.75 24.97
C THR A 336 -0.66 10.61 25.55
N SER A 337 0.35 11.29 24.97
CA SER A 337 1.74 11.25 25.45
C SER A 337 2.03 12.22 26.61
N ASP A 338 1.16 13.19 26.84
CA ASP A 338 1.27 14.16 27.95
C ASP A 338 0.42 13.69 29.13
N ASP A 339 1.05 13.24 30.22
CA ASP A 339 0.40 12.88 31.50
C ASP A 339 -0.31 14.07 32.20
N ASN A 340 -0.30 15.24 31.59
CA ASN A 340 -0.98 16.42 32.11
C ASN A 340 -2.45 16.44 31.63
N GLU A 341 -3.39 16.37 32.54
CA GLU A 341 -4.85 16.44 32.35
C GLU A 341 -5.36 17.66 31.52
N SER A 342 -4.49 18.50 31.00
CA SER A 342 -4.84 19.73 30.25
C SER A 342 -5.05 19.50 28.73
N SER A 343 -4.90 18.32 28.20
CA SER A 343 -5.02 18.05 26.74
C SER A 343 -6.39 17.52 26.28
N VAL A 344 -7.46 17.75 27.05
CA VAL A 344 -8.84 17.30 26.74
C VAL A 344 -9.33 17.73 25.33
N ASN A 345 -8.61 18.63 24.65
CA ASN A 345 -8.99 19.17 23.34
C ASN A 345 -8.11 18.73 22.17
N GLY A 346 -7.10 17.88 22.36
CA GLY A 346 -6.17 17.43 21.32
C GLY A 346 -5.43 18.55 20.57
N LYS A 347 -4.35 18.21 19.87
CA LYS A 347 -3.58 19.16 19.03
C LYS A 347 -4.24 19.30 17.65
N ILE A 348 -4.31 20.52 17.13
CA ILE A 348 -4.80 20.79 15.78
C ILE A 348 -3.73 20.36 14.77
N VAL A 349 -4.12 19.53 13.81
CA VAL A 349 -3.33 19.22 12.62
C VAL A 349 -3.41 20.41 11.67
N ASN A 350 -2.42 21.29 11.74
CA ASN A 350 -2.35 22.48 10.89
C ASN A 350 -1.34 22.26 9.76
N LEU A 351 -1.82 22.09 8.54
CA LEU A 351 -0.98 21.83 7.36
C LEU A 351 0.01 22.97 7.07
N LYS A 352 -0.22 24.18 7.59
CA LYS A 352 0.75 25.29 7.51
C LYS A 352 2.06 25.03 8.27
N ASN A 353 2.05 24.13 9.24
CA ASN A 353 3.27 23.73 9.94
C ASN A 353 4.20 22.89 9.05
N ILE A 354 3.73 22.39 7.91
CA ILE A 354 4.52 21.64 6.94
C ILE A 354 5.35 22.64 6.12
N THR A 355 6.56 22.91 6.59
CA THR A 355 7.50 23.88 5.99
C THR A 355 8.67 23.22 5.24
N MET A 356 8.82 21.89 5.41
CA MET A 356 9.85 21.12 4.74
C MET A 356 9.54 20.94 3.25
N PRO A 357 10.54 20.55 2.41
CA PRO A 357 10.31 20.18 1.01
C PRO A 357 9.24 19.11 0.87
N PHE A 358 8.38 19.28 -0.13
CA PHE A 358 7.22 18.45 -0.38
C PHE A 358 7.18 17.94 -1.81
N LEU A 359 7.11 16.63 -1.98
CA LEU A 359 6.87 15.96 -3.27
C LEU A 359 5.50 15.30 -3.24
N ASN A 360 4.64 15.68 -4.18
CA ASN A 360 3.37 15.01 -4.40
C ASN A 360 3.41 14.21 -5.70
N VAL A 361 3.10 12.92 -5.63
CA VAL A 361 3.03 12.02 -6.79
C VAL A 361 1.57 11.61 -7.00
N ILE A 362 1.03 11.94 -8.16
CA ILE A 362 -0.38 11.72 -8.50
C ILE A 362 -0.49 10.74 -9.66
N ALA A 363 -1.41 9.79 -9.54
CA ALA A 363 -1.80 8.92 -10.65
C ALA A 363 -2.92 9.60 -11.46
N GLN A 364 -2.66 9.94 -12.72
CA GLN A 364 -3.63 10.66 -13.56
C GLN A 364 -4.91 9.88 -13.88
N LYS A 365 -4.84 8.55 -13.80
CA LYS A 365 -5.98 7.63 -14.02
C LYS A 365 -6.40 6.94 -12.73
N ASP A 366 -6.18 7.59 -11.60
CA ASP A 366 -6.59 7.06 -10.30
C ASP A 366 -8.12 7.12 -10.17
N ASP A 367 -8.69 5.98 -9.83
CA ASP A 367 -10.12 5.81 -9.64
C ASP A 367 -10.47 5.35 -8.21
N LEU A 368 -9.45 5.28 -7.35
CA LEU A 368 -9.58 5.09 -5.90
C LEU A 368 -9.51 6.43 -5.17
N VAL A 369 -8.59 7.28 -5.61
CA VAL A 369 -8.38 8.64 -5.10
C VAL A 369 -8.40 9.58 -6.30
N ALA A 370 -9.39 10.47 -6.39
CA ALA A 370 -9.48 11.40 -7.49
C ALA A 370 -8.19 12.25 -7.59
N PRO A 371 -7.61 12.41 -8.80
CA PRO A 371 -6.38 13.21 -8.98
C PRO A 371 -6.53 14.66 -8.48
N SER A 372 -7.73 15.23 -8.59
CA SER A 372 -8.10 16.56 -8.07
C SER A 372 -7.94 16.65 -6.56
N SER A 373 -8.38 15.60 -5.85
CA SER A 373 -8.23 15.50 -4.38
C SER A 373 -6.76 15.51 -3.96
N SER A 374 -5.94 14.65 -4.58
CA SER A 374 -4.49 14.61 -4.32
C SER A 374 -3.79 15.92 -4.67
N LYS A 375 -4.16 16.55 -5.78
CA LYS A 375 -3.54 17.79 -6.26
C LYS A 375 -3.77 18.97 -5.32
N ALA A 376 -4.90 19.00 -4.63
CA ALA A 376 -5.23 20.04 -3.65
C ALA A 376 -4.21 20.17 -2.52
N LEU A 377 -3.44 19.12 -2.22
CA LEU A 377 -2.36 19.18 -1.24
C LEU A 377 -1.27 20.19 -1.62
N ASN A 378 -0.96 20.35 -2.91
CA ASN A 378 0.03 21.33 -3.35
C ASN A 378 -0.39 22.78 -3.05
N ASP A 379 -1.69 23.04 -3.08
CA ASP A 379 -2.23 24.37 -2.75
C ASP A 379 -2.39 24.56 -1.23
N ALA A 380 -2.75 23.48 -0.53
CA ALA A 380 -2.97 23.51 0.92
C ALA A 380 -1.68 23.71 1.73
N LEU A 381 -0.56 23.19 1.28
CA LEU A 381 0.75 23.30 1.94
C LEU A 381 1.40 24.65 1.61
N THR A 382 0.80 25.74 2.05
CA THR A 382 1.20 27.11 1.68
C THR A 382 2.60 27.46 2.13
N ASP A 383 3.05 26.94 3.27
CA ASP A 383 4.29 27.34 3.94
C ASP A 383 5.46 26.39 3.61
N SER A 384 5.23 25.33 2.82
CA SER A 384 6.30 24.51 2.30
C SER A 384 7.17 25.31 1.32
N ARG A 385 8.47 25.31 1.58
CA ARG A 385 9.45 26.16 0.87
C ARG A 385 9.77 25.65 -0.54
N ASP A 386 9.62 24.36 -0.77
CA ASP A 386 9.88 23.71 -2.04
C ASP A 386 8.81 22.64 -2.27
N LYS A 387 7.98 22.86 -3.29
CA LYS A 387 6.87 21.97 -3.65
C LYS A 387 7.06 21.44 -5.06
N SER A 388 7.18 20.14 -5.18
CA SER A 388 7.23 19.43 -6.44
C SER A 388 5.99 18.59 -6.66
N LEU A 389 5.53 18.53 -7.91
CA LEU A 389 4.40 17.73 -8.33
C LEU A 389 4.82 16.83 -9.49
N ILE A 390 4.56 15.53 -9.36
CA ILE A 390 4.72 14.56 -10.44
C ILE A 390 3.34 13.97 -10.74
N GLU A 391 2.80 14.30 -11.89
CA GLU A 391 1.59 13.68 -12.43
C GLU A 391 2.02 12.54 -13.37
N PHE A 392 1.67 11.30 -13.04
CA PHE A 392 2.07 10.13 -13.81
C PHE A 392 0.87 9.43 -14.44
N ASN A 393 0.97 9.07 -15.72
CA ASN A 393 -0.10 8.44 -16.48
C ASN A 393 -0.28 6.97 -16.08
N SER A 394 -0.86 6.75 -14.91
CA SER A 394 -1.11 5.42 -14.32
C SER A 394 -2.37 5.46 -13.45
N GLY A 395 -2.88 4.30 -13.08
CA GLY A 395 -3.86 4.16 -11.99
C GLY A 395 -3.19 4.01 -10.63
N HIS A 396 -3.97 3.94 -9.56
CA HIS A 396 -3.53 3.88 -8.17
C HIS A 396 -2.46 2.81 -7.92
N VAL A 397 -2.82 1.55 -8.11
CA VAL A 397 -1.91 0.41 -7.93
C VAL A 397 -0.82 0.38 -9.02
N GLY A 398 -1.12 0.89 -10.20
CA GLY A 398 -0.18 0.97 -11.31
C GLY A 398 1.04 1.86 -11.05
N LEU A 399 0.98 2.80 -10.10
CA LEU A 399 2.17 3.51 -9.61
C LEU A 399 3.16 2.54 -8.96
N MET A 400 2.65 1.51 -8.26
CA MET A 400 3.48 0.56 -7.50
C MET A 400 4.03 -0.57 -8.36
N ILE A 401 3.23 -1.13 -9.28
CA ILE A 401 3.58 -2.33 -10.05
C ILE A 401 3.76 -2.10 -11.55
N GLY A 402 3.49 -0.90 -12.04
CA GLY A 402 3.60 -0.59 -13.46
C GLY A 402 5.05 -0.50 -13.92
N LYS A 403 5.45 -1.25 -14.96
CA LYS A 403 6.83 -1.25 -15.51
C LYS A 403 7.29 0.16 -15.93
N SER A 404 6.39 0.98 -16.47
CA SER A 404 6.70 2.37 -16.81
C SER A 404 7.00 3.22 -15.57
N ALA A 405 6.28 3.01 -14.46
CA ALA A 405 6.55 3.72 -13.22
C ALA A 405 7.95 3.39 -12.68
N HIS A 406 8.36 2.12 -12.74
CA HIS A 406 9.69 1.70 -12.32
C HIS A 406 10.81 2.22 -13.20
N LYS A 407 10.52 2.45 -14.48
CA LYS A 407 11.50 2.99 -15.43
C LYS A 407 11.62 4.52 -15.35
N GLU A 408 10.53 5.23 -15.08
CA GLU A 408 10.48 6.68 -15.27
C GLU A 408 10.14 7.46 -13.99
N LEU A 409 9.23 6.98 -13.16
CA LEU A 409 8.75 7.69 -11.98
C LEU A 409 9.69 7.50 -10.79
N TRP A 410 9.94 6.24 -10.40
CA TRP A 410 10.66 5.96 -9.15
C TRP A 410 12.11 6.40 -9.16
N PRO A 411 12.87 6.34 -10.29
CA PRO A 411 14.19 6.97 -10.37
C PRO A 411 14.16 8.47 -10.10
N LYS A 412 13.17 9.20 -10.66
CA LYS A 412 13.00 10.65 -10.45
C LYS A 412 12.62 10.99 -9.02
N ALA A 413 11.68 10.24 -8.45
CA ALA A 413 11.26 10.45 -7.06
C ALA A 413 12.41 10.16 -6.07
N GLY A 414 13.17 9.09 -6.30
CA GLY A 414 14.33 8.76 -5.49
C GLY A 414 15.46 9.79 -5.59
N GLU A 415 15.71 10.31 -6.79
CA GLU A 415 16.66 11.40 -7.01
C GLU A 415 16.21 12.67 -6.30
N TRP A 416 14.93 13.03 -6.40
CA TRP A 416 14.37 14.17 -5.67
C TRP A 416 14.59 14.03 -4.16
N ILE A 417 14.25 12.88 -3.58
CA ILE A 417 14.46 12.63 -2.15
C ILE A 417 15.94 12.80 -1.78
N LYS A 418 16.84 12.23 -2.58
CA LYS A 418 18.29 12.31 -2.34
C LYS A 418 18.80 13.76 -2.38
N ASN A 419 18.33 14.56 -3.32
CA ASN A 419 18.76 15.95 -3.49
C ASN A 419 18.26 16.88 -2.37
N HIS A 420 17.19 16.50 -1.66
CA HIS A 420 16.63 17.25 -0.53
C HIS A 420 17.01 16.66 0.84
N SER A 421 17.85 15.63 0.87
CA SER A 421 18.21 14.91 2.10
C SER A 421 19.43 15.46 2.82
#